data_3fb9701380410f54bd0f4d5900253c0f
#
_entry.id   3fb9701380410f54bd0f4d5900253c0f
#
_cell.length_a   1.000
_cell.length_b   1.000
_cell.length_c   1.000
_cell.angle_alpha   90.00
_cell.angle_beta   90.00
_cell.angle_gamma   90.00
#
_symmetry.space_group_name_H-M   'P 1'
#
loop_
_entity.id
_entity.type
_entity.pdbx_description
1 polymer ?
#
loop_
_entity_poly.entity_id
_entity_poly.type
_entity_poly.pdbx_seq_one_letter_code
_entity_poly.pdbx_strand_id
1 'polypeptide(L)'
;QTPQDLKIRAVALNCGQYHFGLEEMSNEMTDNLMKELLPEGGTPEELELVNVDTYVTENFPPVYLMTAEKDFLKEQAPLLEKVLKEKKVPYTYSCYEGTKKKLEHVFHLNMKLADAERCNDAECEFFRQYCR
;
A
#
# COMPACT_ATOMS: atom_id res chain seq x y z
N GLN A 1 -12.55 -10.91 -16.50
CA GLN A 1 -13.50 -11.17 -15.40
C GLN A 1 -12.79 -11.93 -14.30
N THR A 2 -12.88 -11.47 -13.06
CA THR A 2 -12.39 -12.22 -11.90
C THR A 2 -13.25 -13.47 -11.72
N PRO A 3 -12.66 -14.67 -11.51
CA PRO A 3 -13.44 -15.87 -11.21
C PRO A 3 -14.35 -15.62 -9.99
N GLN A 4 -15.61 -16.05 -10.07
CA GLN A 4 -16.59 -15.80 -9.00
C GLN A 4 -16.27 -16.54 -7.69
N ASP A 5 -15.44 -17.58 -7.78
CA ASP A 5 -14.99 -18.40 -6.65
C ASP A 5 -13.60 -18.01 -6.11
N LEU A 6 -12.99 -16.96 -6.68
CA LEU A 6 -11.70 -16.47 -6.19
C LEU A 6 -11.82 -15.92 -4.77
N LYS A 7 -11.09 -16.52 -3.84
CA LYS A 7 -11.01 -16.10 -2.45
C LYS A 7 -9.60 -15.62 -2.14
N ILE A 8 -9.42 -14.30 -2.01
CA ILE A 8 -8.16 -13.70 -1.58
C ILE A 8 -7.99 -13.96 -0.08
N ARG A 9 -6.88 -14.58 0.31
CA ARG A 9 -6.62 -14.96 1.70
C ARG A 9 -5.91 -13.88 2.50
N ALA A 10 -5.03 -13.12 1.85
CA ALA A 10 -4.30 -11.99 2.42
C ALA A 10 -3.73 -11.13 1.28
N VAL A 11 -3.36 -9.89 1.57
CA VAL A 11 -2.71 -8.97 0.63
C VAL A 11 -1.51 -8.30 1.28
N ALA A 12 -0.45 -8.02 0.50
CA ALA A 12 0.63 -7.14 0.87
C ALA A 12 0.53 -5.83 0.07
N LEU A 13 0.64 -4.72 0.78
CA LEU A 13 0.54 -3.36 0.25
C LEU A 13 1.82 -2.61 0.61
N ASN A 14 2.75 -2.56 -0.34
CA ASN A 14 4.12 -2.14 -0.13
C ASN A 14 4.39 -0.79 -0.81
N CYS A 15 4.65 0.27 -0.02
CA CYS A 15 4.96 1.62 -0.51
C CYS A 15 3.92 2.14 -1.52
N GLY A 16 2.64 1.86 -1.32
CA GLY A 16 1.58 2.19 -2.26
C GLY A 16 1.01 3.58 -2.09
N GLN A 17 0.33 4.06 -3.13
CA GLN A 17 -0.59 5.19 -3.05
C GLN A 17 -2.02 4.64 -3.03
N TYR A 18 -2.80 5.06 -2.04
CA TYR A 18 -4.12 4.49 -1.76
C TYR A 18 -5.24 5.51 -1.92
N HIS A 19 -4.89 6.80 -1.85
CA HIS A 19 -5.77 7.92 -2.05
C HIS A 19 -5.11 9.00 -2.93
N PHE A 20 -5.83 9.48 -3.92
CA PHE A 20 -5.42 10.57 -4.83
C PHE A 20 -6.30 11.79 -4.58
N GLY A 21 -5.83 12.97 -5.01
CA GLY A 21 -6.60 14.21 -4.94
C GLY A 21 -6.53 14.95 -3.61
N LEU A 22 -5.70 14.50 -2.65
CA LEU A 22 -5.39 15.25 -1.43
C LEU A 22 -4.19 16.16 -1.67
N GLU A 23 -4.38 17.48 -1.60
CA GLU A 23 -3.31 18.45 -1.84
C GLU A 23 -2.08 18.23 -0.95
N GLU A 24 -2.29 17.88 0.32
CA GLU A 24 -1.21 17.63 1.28
C GLU A 24 -0.36 16.40 0.95
N MET A 25 -0.88 15.50 0.13
CA MET A 25 -0.22 14.25 -0.29
C MET A 25 0.05 14.22 -1.79
N SER A 26 -0.10 15.35 -2.49
CA SER A 26 0.15 15.47 -3.92
C SER A 26 1.61 15.14 -4.25
N ASN A 27 1.78 14.35 -5.30
CA ASN A 27 3.09 14.02 -5.84
C ASN A 27 3.05 14.13 -7.37
N GLU A 28 3.88 15.01 -7.93
CA GLU A 28 3.87 15.31 -9.36
C GLU A 28 3.97 14.07 -10.25
N MET A 29 4.76 13.07 -9.83
CA MET A 29 4.94 11.83 -10.61
C MET A 29 3.64 11.02 -10.66
N THR A 30 2.97 10.82 -9.53
CA THR A 30 1.73 10.05 -9.48
C THR A 30 0.55 10.80 -10.07
N ASP A 31 0.52 12.12 -9.91
CA ASP A 31 -0.51 12.98 -10.51
C ASP A 31 -0.41 12.98 -12.04
N ASN A 32 0.81 13.05 -12.58
CA ASN A 32 1.02 12.93 -14.03
C ASN A 32 0.69 11.53 -14.54
N LEU A 33 1.01 10.48 -13.77
CA LEU A 33 0.62 9.11 -14.13
C LEU A 33 -0.90 8.97 -14.24
N MET A 34 -1.65 9.53 -13.30
CA MET A 34 -3.12 9.49 -13.35
C MET A 34 -3.68 10.27 -14.53
N LYS A 35 -3.08 11.41 -14.90
CA LYS A 35 -3.47 12.17 -16.10
C LYS A 35 -3.29 11.38 -17.39
N GLU A 36 -2.27 10.50 -17.45
CA GLU A 36 -2.02 9.68 -18.63
C GLU A 36 -2.85 8.39 -18.66
N LEU A 37 -3.15 7.82 -17.48
CA LEU A 37 -3.87 6.54 -17.38
C LEU A 37 -5.39 6.68 -17.42
N LEU A 38 -5.93 7.78 -16.88
CA LEU A 38 -7.38 7.96 -16.77
C LEU A 38 -7.96 8.66 -18.01
N PRO A 39 -9.11 8.21 -18.51
CA PRO A 39 -9.70 8.69 -19.78
C PRO A 39 -9.90 10.20 -19.87
N GLU A 40 -10.30 10.84 -18.77
CA GLU A 40 -10.57 12.28 -18.71
C GLU A 40 -9.40 13.07 -18.08
N GLY A 41 -8.22 12.43 -17.97
CA GLY A 41 -7.01 13.06 -17.48
C GLY A 41 -6.93 13.25 -15.97
N GLY A 42 -7.61 12.43 -15.20
CA GLY A 42 -7.57 12.45 -13.74
C GLY A 42 -8.46 13.52 -13.13
N THR A 43 -9.70 13.61 -13.60
CA THR A 43 -10.71 14.47 -12.95
C THR A 43 -10.98 14.01 -11.51
N PRO A 44 -11.52 14.88 -10.63
CA PRO A 44 -11.87 14.48 -9.27
C PRO A 44 -12.76 13.23 -9.21
N GLU A 45 -13.70 13.10 -10.12
CA GLU A 45 -14.63 11.96 -10.22
C GLU A 45 -13.88 10.66 -10.61
N GLU A 46 -12.92 10.76 -11.51
CA GLU A 46 -12.08 9.61 -11.89
C GLU A 46 -11.13 9.21 -10.76
N LEU A 47 -10.51 10.18 -10.06
CA LEU A 47 -9.64 9.91 -8.93
C LEU A 47 -10.40 9.22 -7.79
N GLU A 48 -11.65 9.60 -7.54
CA GLU A 48 -12.49 8.92 -6.54
C GLU A 48 -12.70 7.44 -6.88
N LEU A 49 -12.81 7.07 -8.16
CA LEU A 49 -12.96 5.67 -8.59
C LEU A 49 -11.71 4.82 -8.37
N VAL A 50 -10.53 5.43 -8.27
CA VAL A 50 -9.26 4.71 -8.04
C VAL A 50 -8.76 4.81 -6.60
N ASN A 51 -9.46 5.52 -5.73
CA ASN A 51 -9.14 5.64 -4.31
C ASN A 51 -9.45 4.34 -3.57
N VAL A 52 -8.43 3.50 -3.39
CA VAL A 52 -8.54 2.14 -2.84
C VAL A 52 -9.13 2.13 -1.43
N ASP A 53 -8.78 3.10 -0.61
CA ASP A 53 -9.20 3.23 0.78
C ASP A 53 -10.72 3.39 0.92
N THR A 54 -11.40 3.99 -0.07
CA THR A 54 -12.86 4.16 -0.07
C THR A 54 -13.63 2.85 -0.28
N TYR A 55 -12.97 1.83 -0.86
CA TYR A 55 -13.56 0.51 -1.12
C TYR A 55 -13.27 -0.53 -0.04
N VAL A 56 -12.52 -0.17 1.00
CA VAL A 56 -12.25 -1.07 2.11
C VAL A 56 -13.51 -1.30 2.94
N THR A 57 -13.90 -2.56 3.07
CA THR A 57 -15.02 -3.01 3.90
C THR A 57 -14.54 -3.94 5.01
N GLU A 58 -15.41 -4.32 5.93
CA GLU A 58 -15.14 -5.32 6.98
C GLU A 58 -14.76 -6.72 6.42
N ASN A 59 -15.10 -6.99 5.14
CA ASN A 59 -14.77 -8.23 4.46
C ASN A 59 -13.46 -8.16 3.66
N PHE A 60 -12.72 -7.04 3.77
CA PHE A 60 -11.42 -6.92 3.12
C PHE A 60 -10.44 -7.96 3.69
N PRO A 61 -9.59 -8.59 2.84
CA PRO A 61 -8.65 -9.59 3.33
C PRO A 61 -7.64 -9.00 4.32
N PRO A 62 -7.04 -9.82 5.20
CA PRO A 62 -5.94 -9.39 6.06
C PRO A 62 -4.82 -8.71 5.28
N VAL A 63 -4.27 -7.62 5.83
CA VAL A 63 -3.32 -6.73 5.14
C VAL A 63 -1.96 -6.71 5.82
N TYR A 64 -0.89 -6.98 5.06
CA TYR A 64 0.44 -6.54 5.40
C TYR A 64 0.67 -5.18 4.73
N LEU A 65 0.81 -4.12 5.54
CA LEU A 65 0.98 -2.75 5.07
C LEU A 65 2.38 -2.28 5.46
N MET A 66 3.18 -1.85 4.49
CA MET A 66 4.50 -1.32 4.81
C MET A 66 4.88 -0.11 3.96
N THR A 67 5.72 0.72 4.55
CA THR A 67 6.39 1.86 3.92
C THR A 67 7.81 2.00 4.50
N ALA A 68 8.52 3.05 4.10
CA ALA A 68 9.87 3.36 4.59
C ALA A 68 9.99 4.81 5.04
N GLU A 69 10.97 5.08 5.89
CA GLU A 69 11.20 6.40 6.51
C GLU A 69 11.40 7.54 5.50
N LYS A 70 11.93 7.24 4.29
CA LYS A 70 12.17 8.18 3.18
C LYS A 70 11.36 7.85 1.93
N ASP A 71 10.32 7.05 2.07
CA ASP A 71 9.35 6.85 1.01
C ASP A 71 8.59 8.17 0.75
N PHE A 72 8.54 8.60 -0.50
CA PHE A 72 7.80 9.81 -0.88
C PHE A 72 6.27 9.63 -0.76
N LEU A 73 5.80 8.38 -0.69
CA LEU A 73 4.40 8.02 -0.45
C LEU A 73 4.12 7.61 1.01
N LYS A 74 5.06 7.80 1.92
CA LYS A 74 4.96 7.24 3.27
C LYS A 74 3.70 7.65 4.03
N GLU A 75 3.15 8.84 3.77
CA GLU A 75 1.95 9.35 4.44
C GLU A 75 0.66 8.64 4.00
N GLN A 76 0.71 7.90 2.89
CA GLN A 76 -0.41 7.10 2.40
C GLN A 76 -0.69 5.87 3.29
N ALA A 77 0.36 5.29 3.89
CA ALA A 77 0.20 4.10 4.73
C ALA A 77 -0.58 4.39 6.03
N PRO A 78 -0.30 5.45 6.82
CA PRO A 78 -1.12 5.82 7.98
C PRO A 78 -2.57 6.14 7.63
N LEU A 79 -2.84 6.72 6.44
CA LEU A 79 -4.18 7.01 5.98
C LEU A 79 -4.96 5.69 5.78
N LEU A 80 -4.39 4.73 5.07
CA LEU A 80 -5.02 3.42 4.88
C LEU A 80 -5.11 2.64 6.20
N GLU A 81 -4.10 2.70 7.07
CA GLU A 81 -4.13 2.07 8.39
C GLU A 81 -5.36 2.50 9.19
N LYS A 82 -5.66 3.80 9.20
CA LYS A 82 -6.84 4.35 9.87
C LYS A 82 -8.12 3.69 9.36
N VAL A 83 -8.28 3.56 8.05
CA VAL A 83 -9.45 2.92 7.43
C VAL A 83 -9.54 1.44 7.80
N LEU A 84 -8.43 0.70 7.72
CA LEU A 84 -8.37 -0.72 8.10
C LEU A 84 -8.81 -0.91 9.57
N LYS A 85 -8.35 -0.04 10.46
CA LYS A 85 -8.72 -0.05 11.87
C LYS A 85 -10.20 0.24 12.09
N GLU A 86 -10.75 1.26 11.42
CA GLU A 86 -12.18 1.61 11.49
C GLU A 86 -13.07 0.48 10.99
N LYS A 87 -12.66 -0.22 9.92
CA LYS A 87 -13.36 -1.36 9.34
C LYS A 87 -13.08 -2.69 10.05
N LYS A 88 -12.22 -2.69 11.09
CA LYS A 88 -11.82 -3.89 11.85
C LYS A 88 -11.16 -4.98 10.99
N VAL A 89 -10.52 -4.59 9.89
CA VAL A 89 -9.74 -5.49 9.04
C VAL A 89 -8.46 -5.88 9.79
N PRO A 90 -8.09 -7.18 9.88
CA PRO A 90 -6.81 -7.57 10.46
C PRO A 90 -5.65 -7.02 9.62
N TYR A 91 -4.68 -6.37 10.26
CA TYR A 91 -3.52 -5.85 9.55
C TYR A 91 -2.24 -5.87 10.40
N THR A 92 -1.11 -5.84 9.73
CA THR A 92 0.20 -5.51 10.29
C THR A 92 0.73 -4.31 9.54
N TYR A 93 1.09 -3.24 10.26
CA TYR A 93 1.69 -2.04 9.67
C TYR A 93 3.12 -1.87 10.14
N SER A 94 4.02 -1.54 9.22
CA SER A 94 5.42 -1.24 9.52
C SER A 94 5.95 -0.09 8.65
N CYS A 95 6.47 0.95 9.30
CA CYS A 95 7.33 1.94 8.66
C CYS A 95 8.78 1.55 8.94
N TYR A 96 9.49 1.08 7.91
CA TYR A 96 10.85 0.59 8.05
C TYR A 96 11.87 1.71 8.12
N GLU A 97 12.75 1.63 9.13
CA GLU A 97 13.93 2.46 9.26
C GLU A 97 15.18 1.64 8.91
N GLY A 98 16.11 2.27 8.22
CA GLY A 98 17.31 1.60 7.77
C GLY A 98 18.37 1.45 8.86
N THR A 99 19.00 0.29 8.92
CA THR A 99 20.07 -0.03 9.89
C THR A 99 21.39 0.67 9.58
N LYS A 100 21.72 0.89 8.32
CA LYS A 100 22.98 1.52 7.86
C LYS A 100 22.77 2.80 7.06
N LYS A 101 21.68 2.87 6.31
CA LYS A 101 21.29 4.02 5.50
C LYS A 101 19.77 4.15 5.52
N LYS A 102 19.28 5.36 5.30
CA LYS A 102 17.84 5.60 5.22
C LYS A 102 17.22 4.83 4.06
N LEU A 103 16.05 4.24 4.31
CA LEU A 103 15.32 3.46 3.32
C LEU A 103 14.37 4.35 2.53
N GLU A 104 14.42 4.19 1.22
CA GLU A 104 13.62 4.93 0.25
C GLU A 104 12.45 4.08 -0.26
N HIS A 105 11.68 4.64 -1.18
CA HIS A 105 10.57 3.96 -1.85
C HIS A 105 11.00 2.60 -2.41
N VAL A 106 10.16 1.58 -2.17
CA VAL A 106 10.34 0.18 -2.62
C VAL A 106 11.70 -0.45 -2.31
N PHE A 107 12.36 -0.05 -1.22
CA PHE A 107 13.66 -0.58 -0.79
C PHE A 107 13.71 -2.11 -0.72
N HIS A 108 12.59 -2.75 -0.43
CA HIS A 108 12.44 -4.22 -0.28
C HIS A 108 12.72 -4.98 -1.58
N LEU A 109 12.70 -4.32 -2.75
CA LEU A 109 13.08 -4.92 -4.03
C LEU A 109 14.60 -5.04 -4.21
N ASN A 110 15.39 -4.32 -3.42
CA ASN A 110 16.83 -4.42 -3.46
C ASN A 110 17.34 -5.54 -2.55
N MET A 111 17.32 -6.77 -3.03
CA MET A 111 17.71 -7.99 -2.31
C MET A 111 19.17 -8.02 -1.81
N LYS A 112 19.99 -7.00 -2.14
CA LYS A 112 21.33 -6.84 -1.60
C LYS A 112 21.36 -6.13 -0.25
N LEU A 113 20.22 -5.59 0.20
CA LEU A 113 20.08 -4.93 1.49
C LEU A 113 19.59 -5.91 2.55
N ALA A 114 20.27 -6.00 3.70
CA ALA A 114 19.78 -6.77 4.84
C ALA A 114 18.40 -6.29 5.35
N ASP A 115 18.13 -4.97 5.22
CA ASP A 115 16.82 -4.42 5.57
C ASP A 115 15.71 -4.89 4.62
N ALA A 116 16.03 -5.15 3.34
CA ALA A 116 15.09 -5.75 2.39
C ALA A 116 14.77 -7.21 2.74
N GLU A 117 15.79 -8.00 3.09
CA GLU A 117 15.61 -9.37 3.58
C GLU A 117 14.70 -9.39 4.81
N ARG A 118 14.98 -8.57 5.82
CA ARG A 118 14.15 -8.43 7.03
C ARG A 118 12.68 -8.08 6.71
N CYS A 119 12.45 -7.18 5.76
CA CYS A 119 11.10 -6.80 5.33
C CYS A 119 10.38 -7.95 4.64
N ASN A 120 11.04 -8.60 3.67
CA ASN A 120 10.46 -9.69 2.89
C ASN A 120 10.21 -10.93 3.77
N ASP A 121 11.07 -11.22 4.75
CA ASP A 121 10.84 -12.30 5.71
C ASP A 121 9.60 -12.04 6.59
N ALA A 122 9.42 -10.81 7.06
CA ALA A 122 8.24 -10.42 7.83
C ALA A 122 6.95 -10.55 6.99
N GLU A 123 6.98 -10.16 5.73
CA GLU A 123 5.86 -10.34 4.80
C GLU A 123 5.55 -11.82 4.56
N CYS A 124 6.57 -12.64 4.33
CA CYS A 124 6.42 -14.09 4.17
C CYS A 124 5.81 -14.74 5.43
N GLU A 125 6.23 -14.31 6.62
CA GLU A 125 5.66 -14.81 7.87
C GLU A 125 4.19 -14.39 8.04
N PHE A 126 3.84 -13.16 7.65
CA PHE A 126 2.45 -12.73 7.62
C PHE A 126 1.60 -13.64 6.71
N PHE A 127 2.04 -13.91 5.49
CA PHE A 127 1.30 -14.79 4.59
C PHE A 127 1.15 -16.22 5.13
N ARG A 128 2.16 -16.77 5.83
CA ARG A 128 2.07 -18.09 6.45
C ARG A 128 0.93 -18.20 7.47
N GLN A 129 0.52 -17.11 8.09
CA GLN A 129 -0.60 -17.10 9.05
C GLN A 129 -1.97 -17.28 8.37
N TYR A 130 -2.12 -16.79 7.14
CA TYR A 130 -3.41 -16.73 6.45
C TYR A 130 -3.55 -17.69 5.26
N CYS A 131 -2.45 -18.22 4.75
CA CYS A 131 -2.41 -19.03 3.52
C CYS A 131 -2.11 -20.52 3.79
N ARG A 132 -2.41 -21.00 4.99
CA ARG A 132 -2.34 -22.44 5.35
C ARG A 132 -3.61 -23.16 4.96
#